data_ad9bcb7f69ae57a29c7d0077c456de1d
#
_entry.id   ad9bcb7f69ae57a29c7d0077c456de1d
#
_cell.length_a   1.000
_cell.length_b   1.000
_cell.length_c   1.000
_cell.angle_alpha   90.00
_cell.angle_beta   90.00
_cell.angle_gamma   90.00
#
_symmetry.space_group_name_H-M   'P 1'
#
loop_
_entity.id
_entity.type
_entity.pdbx_description
1 polymer ?
#
loop_
_entity_poly.entity_id
_entity_poly.type
_entity_poly.pdbx_seq_one_letter_code
_entity_poly.pdbx_strand_id
1 'polypeptide(L)'
;NTITFNIFKDDNYNVKVTGADITSGVKTIEYYTTKDAIKSADEVKKITDWKKLADSGEWNRDSEKDDNINNKSFTMTEEQQFLTYAKITDYAGNVTYLYPKEIAVLDRTWAEPKITITAAEPLYGIYNKDVPFSINVEDPESGETYSGLKEVYYEVRKDGAVTQSGNYNKELEIDYSKNNQESAQKAGLTILDGRVQSLVKNETVTASLNNSNDVEIYVKVVDNAGHETEATKDLKIDITHPTIAVTYDLNTPLNERYYKDVRTATVVVTERNFDESAVRFNITNTDGTQPAISGWTHSANAGVSDDATHTCQVTFAADGDYTFTLETTDLAGNASSYNRVDDFTIDRTVPTIQVSYDNNSAATPGYFNANRTATVTVNEHNFNAAEVNAQITAALQGSGVAAPGLGGWSTNGDVHTASVTFSADADYTFDVDYTDLAGNAAADYTQDKFTVDKTDPEVEFFDIEDKSANNGTVAPGVKYSDVNYMESGVDITIKGAKHDKTELSGNRTNIANGESIKMEDFKHDEETDDVYTMTAVIKDKAGNETEKEV
;
A
#
# COMPACT_ATOMS: atom_id res chain seq x y z
N ASN A 1 15.84 72.66 -35.28
CA ASN A 1 16.85 71.62 -35.54
C ASN A 1 16.90 70.69 -34.33
N THR A 2 16.42 69.50 -34.51
CA THR A 2 16.31 68.47 -33.42
C THR A 2 17.37 67.41 -33.75
N ILE A 3 18.31 67.21 -32.85
CA ILE A 3 19.17 66.02 -32.85
C ILE A 3 18.51 65.02 -31.94
N THR A 4 18.02 63.90 -32.49
CA THR A 4 17.45 62.79 -31.73
C THR A 4 18.55 61.77 -31.57
N PHE A 5 18.83 61.38 -30.33
CA PHE A 5 19.80 60.34 -30.00
C PHE A 5 19.10 59.15 -29.43
N ASN A 6 19.47 57.96 -29.89
CA ASN A 6 18.99 56.70 -29.39
C ASN A 6 20.17 55.81 -28.98
N ILE A 7 19.86 54.70 -28.34
CA ILE A 7 20.84 53.67 -27.98
C ILE A 7 21.07 52.78 -29.20
N PHE A 8 22.31 52.46 -29.49
CA PHE A 8 22.72 51.74 -30.72
C PHE A 8 23.61 50.56 -30.43
N LYS A 9 23.32 49.45 -31.11
CA LYS A 9 24.06 48.18 -31.08
C LYS A 9 25.14 48.11 -32.20
N ASP A 10 24.98 48.88 -33.24
CA ASP A 10 25.82 48.79 -34.47
C ASP A 10 27.25 49.23 -34.24
N ASP A 11 28.18 48.68 -35.05
CA ASP A 11 29.61 48.90 -34.97
C ASP A 11 30.04 50.38 -35.12
N ASN A 12 29.21 51.17 -35.73
CA ASN A 12 29.49 52.58 -35.97
C ASN A 12 28.22 53.43 -35.94
N TYR A 13 28.21 54.46 -35.13
CA TYR A 13 27.10 55.39 -35.09
C TYR A 13 27.46 56.68 -35.80
N ASN A 14 26.67 57.05 -36.83
CA ASN A 14 26.86 58.23 -37.60
C ASN A 14 26.03 59.40 -37.08
N VAL A 15 26.67 60.38 -36.48
CA VAL A 15 26.02 61.61 -36.06
C VAL A 15 25.98 62.54 -37.26
N LYS A 16 24.77 62.91 -37.69
CA LYS A 16 24.57 63.88 -38.77
C LYS A 16 24.20 65.23 -38.21
N VAL A 17 24.98 66.24 -38.60
CA VAL A 17 24.68 67.63 -38.29
C VAL A 17 24.26 68.35 -39.58
N THR A 18 23.10 69.02 -39.54
CA THR A 18 22.53 69.75 -40.64
C THR A 18 22.52 71.24 -40.29
N GLY A 19 23.15 72.03 -41.13
CA GLY A 19 23.12 73.48 -41.03
C GLY A 19 22.59 74.10 -42.33
N ALA A 20 21.75 75.10 -42.20
CA ALA A 20 21.23 75.86 -43.33
C ALA A 20 21.27 77.37 -43.03
N ASP A 21 21.74 78.14 -44.01
CA ASP A 21 21.62 79.57 -44.02
C ASP A 21 21.38 80.04 -45.46
N ILE A 22 20.23 80.63 -45.69
CA ILE A 22 19.76 81.07 -47.01
C ILE A 22 20.31 82.44 -47.40
N THR A 23 20.96 83.14 -46.48
CA THR A 23 21.41 84.54 -46.70
C THR A 23 22.90 84.63 -47.03
N SER A 24 23.74 84.10 -46.13
CA SER A 24 25.20 84.17 -46.28
C SER A 24 25.84 82.81 -46.53
N GLY A 25 25.11 81.73 -46.38
CA GLY A 25 25.61 80.35 -46.54
C GLY A 25 26.40 79.87 -45.33
N VAL A 26 26.39 78.54 -45.12
CA VAL A 26 27.11 77.90 -44.00
C VAL A 26 28.60 77.79 -44.34
N LYS A 27 29.46 78.35 -43.50
CA LYS A 27 30.91 78.36 -43.63
C LYS A 27 31.58 77.16 -42.94
N THR A 28 31.26 76.93 -41.69
CA THR A 28 31.82 75.79 -40.93
C THR A 28 30.76 75.10 -40.10
N ILE A 29 30.89 73.76 -39.99
CA ILE A 29 30.20 72.95 -39.02
C ILE A 29 31.28 72.33 -38.15
N GLU A 30 31.17 72.54 -36.87
CA GLU A 30 32.05 71.99 -35.84
C GLU A 30 31.21 71.22 -34.83
N TYR A 31 31.74 70.17 -34.22
CA TYR A 31 31.07 69.40 -33.19
C TYR A 31 31.97 69.23 -31.97
N TYR A 32 31.31 68.95 -30.80
CA TYR A 32 31.95 68.61 -29.55
C TYR A 32 31.15 67.48 -28.89
N THR A 33 31.83 66.45 -28.45
CA THR A 33 31.23 65.32 -27.74
C THR A 33 31.75 65.31 -26.34
N THR A 34 30.83 65.01 -25.39
CA THR A 34 31.15 64.88 -23.96
C THR A 34 30.25 63.87 -23.34
N LYS A 35 30.71 63.22 -22.24
CA LYS A 35 29.88 62.27 -21.40
C LYS A 35 28.88 63.03 -20.54
N ASP A 36 29.25 64.24 -20.10
CA ASP A 36 28.44 65.01 -19.17
C ASP A 36 27.68 66.16 -19.85
N ALA A 37 26.47 66.38 -19.41
CA ALA A 37 25.66 67.48 -19.87
C ALA A 37 26.29 68.85 -19.48
N ILE A 38 26.54 69.69 -20.45
CA ILE A 38 26.95 71.09 -20.20
C ILE A 38 25.74 71.87 -19.65
N LYS A 39 25.87 72.43 -18.45
CA LYS A 39 24.75 72.92 -17.64
C LYS A 39 24.16 74.23 -18.14
N SER A 40 24.91 75.00 -19.00
CA SER A 40 24.40 76.27 -19.49
C SER A 40 24.88 76.60 -20.92
N ALA A 41 24.13 77.44 -21.64
CA ALA A 41 24.46 77.91 -22.93
C ALA A 41 25.77 78.74 -22.91
N ASP A 42 26.12 79.40 -21.84
CA ASP A 42 27.36 80.19 -21.71
C ASP A 42 28.59 79.29 -21.52
N GLU A 43 28.43 78.14 -20.93
CA GLU A 43 29.50 77.12 -20.89
C GLU A 43 29.76 76.50 -22.27
N VAL A 44 28.70 76.23 -23.06
CA VAL A 44 28.87 75.78 -24.44
C VAL A 44 29.66 76.75 -25.29
N LYS A 45 29.44 78.03 -25.10
CA LYS A 45 30.23 79.09 -25.85
C LYS A 45 31.68 79.14 -25.42
N LYS A 46 32.06 78.62 -24.25
CA LYS A 46 33.46 78.56 -23.77
C LYS A 46 34.24 77.36 -24.24
N ILE A 47 33.59 76.40 -24.93
CA ILE A 47 34.29 75.28 -25.50
C ILE A 47 35.33 75.72 -26.50
N THR A 48 36.54 75.24 -26.30
CA THR A 48 37.70 75.65 -27.15
C THR A 48 38.14 74.54 -28.11
N ASP A 49 37.81 73.29 -27.83
CA ASP A 49 38.27 72.11 -28.53
C ASP A 49 37.20 71.50 -29.48
N TRP A 50 36.50 72.43 -30.16
CA TRP A 50 35.59 72.07 -31.23
C TRP A 50 36.32 71.30 -32.33
N LYS A 51 35.81 70.15 -32.71
CA LYS A 51 36.28 69.34 -33.83
C LYS A 51 35.60 69.79 -35.11
N LYS A 52 36.37 70.04 -36.10
CA LYS A 52 35.86 70.46 -37.38
C LYS A 52 35.21 69.27 -38.11
N LEU A 53 33.93 69.38 -38.45
CA LEU A 53 33.20 68.41 -39.22
C LEU A 53 33.24 68.70 -40.74
N ALA A 54 33.18 69.95 -41.09
CA ALA A 54 33.32 70.40 -42.47
C ALA A 54 33.74 71.85 -42.57
N ASP A 55 34.59 72.14 -43.55
CA ASP A 55 34.68 73.42 -44.17
C ASP A 55 33.89 73.36 -45.47
N SER A 56 33.03 74.31 -45.71
CA SER A 56 32.51 74.50 -47.05
C SER A 56 33.64 75.09 -47.93
N GLY A 57 33.86 74.45 -49.05
CA GLY A 57 34.57 75.15 -50.14
C GLY A 57 33.89 76.48 -50.47
N GLU A 58 34.52 77.29 -51.29
CA GLU A 58 34.02 78.61 -51.61
C GLU A 58 32.51 78.66 -51.87
N TRP A 59 31.79 79.50 -51.11
CA TRP A 59 30.38 79.75 -51.29
C TRP A 59 30.14 80.37 -52.68
N ASN A 60 29.44 79.63 -53.56
CA ASN A 60 29.13 80.16 -54.89
C ASN A 60 27.74 80.83 -54.82
N ARG A 61 27.76 82.15 -54.93
CA ARG A 61 26.62 83.06 -54.83
C ARG A 61 25.64 82.94 -56.01
N ASP A 62 25.97 82.21 -57.05
CA ASP A 62 25.22 82.15 -58.32
C ASP A 62 24.36 80.87 -58.48
N SER A 63 24.27 80.04 -57.48
CA SER A 63 23.36 78.89 -57.54
C SER A 63 22.01 79.26 -56.93
N GLU A 64 21.00 79.46 -57.79
CA GLU A 64 19.55 79.60 -57.41
C GLU A 64 18.95 78.34 -56.83
N LYS A 65 19.74 77.53 -56.18
CA LYS A 65 19.22 76.28 -55.53
C LYS A 65 19.49 76.30 -54.08
N ASP A 66 18.49 75.85 -53.35
CA ASP A 66 18.38 75.55 -51.91
C ASP A 66 19.50 74.66 -51.28
N ASP A 67 20.71 74.66 -51.92
CA ASP A 67 21.82 73.79 -51.57
C ASP A 67 22.75 74.36 -50.48
N ASN A 68 22.31 75.35 -49.75
CA ASN A 68 23.01 75.87 -48.56
C ASN A 68 22.89 74.98 -47.34
N ILE A 69 22.34 73.80 -47.49
CA ILE A 69 22.25 72.81 -46.42
C ILE A 69 23.49 71.91 -46.45
N ASN A 70 24.46 72.20 -45.62
CA ASN A 70 25.60 71.30 -45.41
C ASN A 70 25.26 70.21 -44.45
N ASN A 71 25.00 69.02 -45.00
CA ASN A 71 24.80 67.77 -44.21
C ASN A 71 26.18 67.14 -44.04
N LYS A 72 26.66 67.07 -42.84
CA LYS A 72 27.91 66.38 -42.51
C LYS A 72 27.69 65.39 -41.37
N SER A 73 28.45 64.33 -41.43
CA SER A 73 28.39 63.28 -40.41
C SER A 73 29.76 62.89 -39.88
N PHE A 74 29.86 62.52 -38.67
CA PHE A 74 31.01 61.86 -38.10
C PHE A 74 30.57 60.53 -37.47
N THR A 75 31.51 59.61 -37.34
CA THR A 75 31.24 58.26 -36.82
C THR A 75 31.82 58.18 -35.43
N MET A 76 30.98 57.72 -34.49
CA MET A 76 31.43 57.30 -33.17
C MET A 76 31.78 55.84 -33.23
N THR A 77 32.92 55.46 -32.66
CA THR A 77 33.49 54.12 -32.73
C THR A 77 33.81 53.54 -31.36
N GLU A 78 33.71 54.30 -30.30
CA GLU A 78 33.99 53.85 -28.93
C GLU A 78 32.73 53.61 -28.20
N GLU A 79 32.71 52.53 -27.41
CA GLU A 79 31.61 52.25 -26.48
C GLU A 79 31.57 53.30 -25.39
N GLN A 80 30.57 54.14 -25.44
CA GLN A 80 30.37 55.20 -24.47
C GLN A 80 29.02 55.90 -24.64
N GLN A 81 28.57 56.48 -23.54
CA GLN A 81 27.53 57.51 -23.64
C GLN A 81 28.14 58.83 -24.03
N PHE A 82 27.45 59.60 -24.86
CA PHE A 82 27.92 60.91 -25.28
C PHE A 82 26.79 61.87 -25.63
N LEU A 83 27.07 63.12 -25.41
CA LEU A 83 26.26 64.27 -25.85
C LEU A 83 27.00 65.01 -26.96
N THR A 84 26.31 65.26 -28.05
CA THR A 84 26.90 66.00 -29.16
C THR A 84 26.37 67.40 -29.20
N TYR A 85 27.25 68.35 -29.08
CA TYR A 85 27.03 69.78 -29.36
C TYR A 85 27.53 70.07 -30.73
N ALA A 86 26.87 71.03 -31.44
CA ALA A 86 27.36 71.51 -32.72
C ALA A 86 27.39 73.02 -32.74
N LYS A 87 28.38 73.54 -33.48
CA LYS A 87 28.56 74.93 -33.71
C LYS A 87 28.59 75.16 -35.20
N ILE A 88 27.70 76.01 -35.69
CA ILE A 88 27.57 76.33 -37.09
C ILE A 88 27.87 77.80 -37.25
N THR A 89 28.83 78.11 -38.15
CA THR A 89 29.22 79.47 -38.46
C THR A 89 28.90 79.78 -39.92
N ASP A 90 28.29 80.90 -40.21
CA ASP A 90 28.01 81.38 -41.56
C ASP A 90 29.20 82.21 -42.15
N TYR A 91 29.13 82.60 -43.43
CA TYR A 91 30.13 83.43 -44.04
C TYR A 91 30.10 84.88 -43.55
N ALA A 92 29.04 85.35 -42.93
CA ALA A 92 28.95 86.67 -42.30
C ALA A 92 29.56 86.70 -40.88
N GLY A 93 29.93 85.51 -40.33
CA GLY A 93 30.51 85.38 -39.00
C GLY A 93 29.52 85.18 -37.91
N ASN A 94 28.23 84.97 -38.19
CA ASN A 94 27.24 84.60 -37.17
C ASN A 94 27.40 83.14 -36.75
N VAL A 95 27.22 82.93 -35.47
CA VAL A 95 27.40 81.58 -34.90
C VAL A 95 26.10 81.10 -34.24
N THR A 96 25.71 79.89 -34.60
CA THR A 96 24.58 79.16 -33.97
C THR A 96 25.10 77.91 -33.27
N TYR A 97 24.67 77.72 -32.03
CA TYR A 97 24.98 76.52 -31.24
C TYR A 97 23.77 75.59 -31.18
N LEU A 98 24.01 74.29 -31.37
CA LEU A 98 23.04 73.27 -31.24
C LEU A 98 23.31 72.47 -29.92
N TYR A 99 22.27 72.15 -29.21
CA TYR A 99 22.32 71.46 -27.94
C TYR A 99 21.67 70.11 -28.13
N PRO A 100 22.23 69.02 -27.53
CA PRO A 100 21.59 67.74 -27.53
C PRO A 100 20.33 67.79 -26.68
N LYS A 101 19.29 67.02 -27.06
CA LYS A 101 18.11 66.83 -26.30
C LYS A 101 18.17 65.55 -25.46
N GLU A 102 18.94 64.58 -25.91
CA GLU A 102 19.08 63.25 -25.36
C GLU A 102 20.52 62.78 -25.40
N ILE A 103 20.88 61.86 -24.56
CA ILE A 103 22.17 61.18 -24.52
C ILE A 103 22.12 60.05 -25.55
N ALA A 104 23.18 59.95 -26.40
CA ALA A 104 23.37 58.76 -27.21
C ALA A 104 24.26 57.77 -26.46
N VAL A 105 23.94 56.52 -26.55
CA VAL A 105 24.71 55.42 -25.95
C VAL A 105 25.07 54.46 -27.07
N LEU A 106 26.35 54.19 -27.20
CA LEU A 106 26.86 53.12 -28.06
C LEU A 106 27.26 51.96 -27.15
N ASP A 107 26.49 50.91 -27.21
CA ASP A 107 26.69 49.68 -26.47
C ASP A 107 26.89 48.55 -27.47
N ARG A 108 28.11 47.99 -27.50
CA ARG A 108 28.56 47.13 -28.59
C ARG A 108 28.69 45.68 -28.20
N THR A 109 27.88 44.99 -27.73
CA THR A 109 28.01 43.53 -27.76
C THR A 109 28.75 42.81 -26.61
N TRP A 110 29.56 43.46 -25.83
CA TRP A 110 30.34 42.76 -24.81
C TRP A 110 29.62 42.64 -23.47
N ALA A 111 28.51 43.32 -23.32
CA ALA A 111 27.69 43.36 -22.11
C ALA A 111 26.29 42.83 -22.39
N GLU A 112 26.19 41.55 -22.84
CA GLU A 112 24.89 40.88 -22.90
C GLU A 112 24.24 40.86 -21.52
N PRO A 113 22.94 41.11 -21.42
CA PRO A 113 22.23 41.02 -20.15
C PRO A 113 22.44 39.66 -19.48
N LYS A 114 22.63 39.66 -18.19
CA LYS A 114 22.79 38.44 -17.38
C LYS A 114 21.48 38.08 -16.70
N ILE A 115 21.19 36.80 -16.68
CA ILE A 115 20.00 36.23 -16.03
C ILE A 115 20.43 35.23 -14.97
N THR A 116 19.88 35.36 -13.76
CA THR A 116 20.01 34.38 -12.70
C THR A 116 18.62 33.99 -12.21
N ILE A 117 18.25 32.70 -12.32
CA ILE A 117 16.99 32.13 -11.82
C ILE A 117 17.33 31.32 -10.59
N THR A 118 16.78 31.72 -9.44
CA THR A 118 17.01 31.02 -8.14
C THR A 118 15.69 30.50 -7.59
N ALA A 119 15.64 29.21 -7.30
CA ALA A 119 14.59 28.57 -6.53
C ALA A 119 15.24 27.76 -5.41
N ALA A 120 14.57 27.63 -4.26
CA ALA A 120 15.08 26.77 -3.19
C ALA A 120 15.08 25.31 -3.67
N GLU A 121 16.15 24.57 -3.41
CA GLU A 121 16.22 23.16 -3.80
C GLU A 121 15.24 22.31 -2.99
N PRO A 122 14.51 21.39 -3.61
CA PRO A 122 13.60 20.49 -2.92
C PRO A 122 14.36 19.38 -2.18
N LEU A 123 13.73 18.78 -1.17
CA LEU A 123 14.39 17.81 -0.30
C LEU A 123 14.87 16.55 -1.04
N TYR A 124 14.17 16.14 -2.11
CA TYR A 124 14.45 14.93 -2.90
C TYR A 124 14.50 15.19 -4.41
N GLY A 125 14.75 16.41 -4.82
CA GLY A 125 14.80 16.78 -6.24
C GLY A 125 13.44 17.02 -6.89
N ILE A 126 12.33 16.85 -6.17
CA ILE A 126 10.95 17.04 -6.64
C ILE A 126 10.19 17.89 -5.63
N TYR A 127 9.47 18.91 -6.09
CA TYR A 127 8.66 19.77 -5.24
C TYR A 127 7.25 19.20 -5.09
N ASN A 128 6.71 19.19 -3.87
CA ASN A 128 5.32 18.81 -3.59
C ASN A 128 4.42 19.99 -3.18
N LYS A 129 4.81 21.19 -3.53
CA LYS A 129 4.10 22.43 -3.22
C LYS A 129 4.52 23.53 -4.18
N ASP A 130 3.85 24.67 -4.08
CA ASP A 130 4.22 25.88 -4.83
C ASP A 130 5.70 26.23 -4.65
N VAL A 131 6.35 26.60 -5.76
CA VAL A 131 7.79 26.86 -5.81
C VAL A 131 8.05 28.36 -5.96
N PRO A 132 8.41 29.05 -4.87
CA PRO A 132 8.88 30.43 -4.99
C PRO A 132 10.24 30.46 -5.71
N PHE A 133 10.38 31.39 -6.64
CA PHE A 133 11.63 31.63 -7.34
C PHE A 133 11.90 33.11 -7.48
N SER A 134 13.16 33.48 -7.69
CA SER A 134 13.55 34.83 -8.00
C SER A 134 14.23 34.89 -9.37
N ILE A 135 13.89 35.94 -10.11
CA ILE A 135 14.54 36.34 -11.35
C ILE A 135 15.40 37.54 -11.01
N ASN A 136 16.70 37.45 -11.25
CA ASN A 136 17.63 38.55 -11.18
C ASN A 136 18.22 38.75 -12.57
N VAL A 137 17.95 39.90 -13.15
CA VAL A 137 18.49 40.31 -14.47
C VAL A 137 19.31 41.57 -14.30
N GLU A 138 20.40 41.66 -15.02
CA GLU A 138 21.33 42.77 -14.98
C GLU A 138 21.86 43.06 -16.40
N ASP A 139 21.89 44.31 -16.79
CA ASP A 139 22.66 44.81 -17.92
C ASP A 139 24.01 45.29 -17.38
N PRO A 140 25.08 44.47 -17.49
CA PRO A 140 26.37 44.80 -16.89
C PRO A 140 27.06 45.95 -17.66
N GLU A 141 27.83 46.72 -16.91
CA GLU A 141 28.68 47.74 -17.54
C GLU A 141 29.77 47.10 -18.38
N SER A 142 29.94 47.61 -19.62
CA SER A 142 31.09 47.35 -20.48
C SER A 142 31.86 48.65 -20.70
N GLY A 143 33.12 48.68 -20.23
CA GLY A 143 33.88 49.91 -20.14
C GLY A 143 33.28 50.90 -19.13
N GLU A 144 32.69 52.00 -19.58
CA GLU A 144 32.00 52.99 -18.75
C GLU A 144 30.52 53.15 -19.17
N THR A 145 29.98 52.19 -19.90
CA THR A 145 28.62 52.29 -20.47
C THR A 145 27.80 51.02 -20.27
N TYR A 146 26.51 51.20 -20.23
CA TYR A 146 25.48 50.16 -20.32
C TYR A 146 24.25 50.80 -20.98
N SER A 147 23.44 49.99 -21.65
CA SER A 147 22.24 50.48 -22.34
C SER A 147 21.02 50.54 -21.45
N GLY A 148 20.96 49.70 -20.44
CA GLY A 148 19.84 49.51 -19.53
C GLY A 148 18.81 48.50 -20.05
N LEU A 149 18.11 47.90 -19.17
CA LEU A 149 17.07 46.92 -19.46
C LEU A 149 15.86 47.54 -20.17
N LYS A 150 15.35 46.89 -21.21
CA LYS A 150 14.21 47.32 -22.02
C LYS A 150 13.03 46.39 -21.90
N GLU A 151 13.29 45.08 -22.03
CA GLU A 151 12.25 44.05 -21.96
C GLU A 151 12.71 42.94 -21.05
N VAL A 152 11.85 42.52 -20.13
CA VAL A 152 12.05 41.34 -19.28
C VAL A 152 10.72 40.62 -19.15
N TYR A 153 10.71 39.36 -19.53
CA TYR A 153 9.54 38.51 -19.31
C TYR A 153 9.95 37.08 -18.93
N TYR A 154 9.05 36.38 -18.30
CA TYR A 154 9.21 34.96 -18.00
C TYR A 154 8.00 34.14 -18.41
N GLU A 155 8.24 32.86 -18.60
CA GLU A 155 7.23 31.81 -18.79
C GLU A 155 7.54 30.67 -17.88
N VAL A 156 6.49 30.04 -17.34
CA VAL A 156 6.54 28.69 -16.78
C VAL A 156 5.90 27.77 -17.79
N ARG A 157 6.64 26.79 -18.24
CA ARG A 157 6.21 25.81 -19.23
C ARG A 157 6.10 24.45 -18.57
N LYS A 158 4.99 23.77 -18.81
CA LYS A 158 4.74 22.39 -18.41
C LYS A 158 4.61 21.54 -19.67
N ASP A 159 5.41 20.47 -19.79
CA ASP A 159 5.40 19.59 -20.95
C ASP A 159 5.47 20.41 -22.27
N GLY A 160 6.27 21.48 -22.29
CA GLY A 160 6.46 22.41 -23.40
C GLY A 160 5.36 23.47 -23.58
N ALA A 161 4.27 23.42 -22.81
CA ALA A 161 3.17 24.40 -22.92
C ALA A 161 3.26 25.47 -21.83
N VAL A 162 3.05 26.75 -22.18
CA VAL A 162 3.04 27.87 -21.24
C VAL A 162 1.82 27.78 -20.33
N THR A 163 2.04 27.73 -19.01
CA THR A 163 1.01 27.68 -17.96
C THR A 163 0.92 28.97 -17.17
N GLN A 164 2.04 29.67 -17.01
CA GLN A 164 2.12 30.96 -16.32
C GLN A 164 3.10 31.86 -17.09
N SER A 165 2.94 33.17 -16.99
CA SER A 165 3.87 34.14 -17.57
C SER A 165 3.76 35.47 -16.86
N GLY A 166 4.82 36.25 -16.93
CA GLY A 166 4.84 37.63 -16.46
C GLY A 166 5.70 38.51 -17.38
N ASN A 167 5.35 39.78 -17.43
CA ASN A 167 6.06 40.80 -18.23
C ASN A 167 6.25 42.04 -17.37
N TYR A 168 7.49 42.50 -17.29
CA TYR A 168 7.90 43.65 -16.47
C TYR A 168 8.23 44.89 -17.25
N ASN A 169 7.93 44.96 -18.54
CA ASN A 169 8.31 46.08 -19.43
C ASN A 169 7.77 47.42 -18.92
N LYS A 170 6.57 47.46 -18.35
CA LYS A 170 6.02 48.69 -17.76
C LYS A 170 6.79 49.19 -16.54
N GLU A 171 7.42 48.29 -15.79
CA GLU A 171 8.22 48.62 -14.62
C GLU A 171 9.59 49.19 -15.04
N LEU A 172 10.06 48.85 -16.22
CA LEU A 172 11.29 49.35 -16.81
C LEU A 172 11.10 50.76 -17.41
N GLU A 173 9.86 51.20 -17.68
CA GLU A 173 9.54 52.55 -18.14
C GLU A 173 9.64 53.53 -16.96
N ILE A 174 10.74 54.24 -16.85
CA ILE A 174 10.99 55.18 -15.76
C ILE A 174 10.63 56.62 -16.20
N ASP A 175 9.73 57.23 -15.41
CA ASP A 175 9.43 58.66 -15.55
C ASP A 175 10.48 59.50 -14.78
N TYR A 176 11.49 59.92 -15.48
CA TYR A 176 12.60 60.71 -14.92
C TYR A 176 12.16 62.05 -14.29
N SER A 177 10.96 62.52 -14.60
CA SER A 177 10.44 63.78 -14.04
C SER A 177 10.10 63.73 -12.56
N LYS A 178 10.02 62.53 -12.01
CA LYS A 178 9.53 62.33 -10.64
C LYS A 178 10.57 61.87 -9.61
N ASN A 179 11.83 61.74 -9.98
CA ASN A 179 12.99 61.49 -9.10
C ASN A 179 12.71 60.55 -7.90
N ASN A 180 12.25 59.33 -8.17
CA ASN A 180 11.71 58.45 -7.13
C ASN A 180 12.58 57.19 -6.95
N GLN A 181 13.79 57.40 -6.38
CA GLN A 181 14.67 56.26 -6.00
C GLN A 181 14.01 55.30 -5.00
N GLU A 182 13.15 55.79 -4.10
CA GLU A 182 12.41 54.92 -3.17
C GLU A 182 11.39 54.02 -3.87
N SER A 183 10.71 54.51 -4.90
CA SER A 183 9.78 53.71 -5.69
C SER A 183 10.47 52.63 -6.52
N ALA A 184 11.65 52.92 -7.03
CA ALA A 184 12.47 51.99 -7.79
C ALA A 184 13.01 50.85 -6.90
N GLN A 185 13.53 51.15 -5.73
CA GLN A 185 13.99 50.13 -4.77
C GLN A 185 12.84 49.21 -4.31
N LYS A 186 11.64 49.76 -4.11
CA LYS A 186 10.44 49.01 -3.76
C LYS A 186 10.01 48.06 -4.90
N ALA A 187 10.28 48.40 -6.13
CA ALA A 187 10.00 47.58 -7.31
C ALA A 187 11.11 46.56 -7.63
N GLY A 188 12.19 46.51 -6.86
CA GLY A 188 13.35 45.64 -7.11
C GLY A 188 14.24 46.11 -8.25
N LEU A 189 14.22 47.42 -8.58
CA LEU A 189 14.99 48.00 -9.63
C LEU A 189 16.27 48.66 -9.09
N THR A 190 17.38 48.49 -9.76
CA THR A 190 18.57 49.36 -9.63
C THR A 190 18.63 50.30 -10.81
N ILE A 191 18.70 51.59 -10.51
CA ILE A 191 18.79 52.64 -11.54
C ILE A 191 20.16 53.29 -11.45
N LEU A 192 20.84 53.35 -12.56
CA LEU A 192 22.11 54.03 -12.73
C LEU A 192 21.99 54.94 -13.97
N ASP A 193 22.45 56.19 -13.85
CA ASP A 193 22.41 57.22 -14.92
C ASP A 193 21.05 57.32 -15.63
N GLY A 194 19.97 57.14 -14.85
CA GLY A 194 18.62 57.28 -15.36
C GLY A 194 18.09 56.12 -16.18
N ARG A 195 18.75 54.97 -16.18
CA ARG A 195 18.32 53.71 -16.82
C ARG A 195 18.23 52.60 -15.81
N VAL A 196 17.43 51.59 -16.11
CA VAL A 196 17.33 50.40 -15.23
C VAL A 196 18.51 49.49 -15.56
N GLN A 197 19.44 49.38 -14.62
CA GLN A 197 20.59 48.50 -14.74
C GLN A 197 20.22 47.06 -14.35
N SER A 198 19.44 46.88 -13.27
CA SER A 198 19.03 45.55 -12.84
C SER A 198 17.61 45.54 -12.33
N LEU A 199 17.01 44.32 -12.39
CA LEU A 199 15.68 44.05 -11.89
C LEU A 199 15.72 42.73 -11.09
N VAL A 200 15.16 42.74 -9.86
CA VAL A 200 14.92 41.53 -9.07
C VAL A 200 13.44 41.37 -8.87
N LYS A 201 12.91 40.23 -9.25
CA LYS A 201 11.51 39.85 -9.07
C LYS A 201 11.38 38.51 -8.39
N ASN A 202 10.41 38.42 -7.48
CA ASN A 202 10.05 37.18 -6.81
C ASN A 202 8.69 36.73 -7.34
N GLU A 203 8.63 35.49 -7.81
CA GLU A 203 7.45 34.86 -8.39
C GLU A 203 7.25 33.48 -7.79
N THR A 204 6.15 32.84 -8.15
CA THR A 204 5.83 31.50 -7.65
C THR A 204 5.30 30.62 -8.79
N VAL A 205 5.88 29.45 -8.97
CA VAL A 205 5.30 28.41 -9.81
C VAL A 205 4.18 27.74 -9.00
N THR A 206 2.96 27.81 -9.50
CA THR A 206 1.80 27.16 -8.87
C THR A 206 1.83 25.68 -9.15
N ALA A 207 2.01 24.86 -8.11
CA ALA A 207 2.19 23.41 -8.24
C ALA A 207 0.98 22.72 -8.87
N SER A 208 -0.25 23.14 -8.55
CA SER A 208 -1.48 22.55 -9.11
C SER A 208 -1.62 22.71 -10.62
N LEU A 209 -1.05 23.77 -11.18
CA LEU A 209 -1.02 23.98 -12.63
C LEU A 209 0.14 23.24 -13.31
N ASN A 210 1.22 23.01 -12.56
CA ASN A 210 2.50 22.54 -13.08
C ASN A 210 2.92 21.16 -12.51
N ASN A 211 1.95 20.31 -12.14
CA ASN A 211 2.22 18.95 -11.69
C ASN A 211 2.79 18.10 -12.86
N SER A 212 4.11 18.06 -12.99
CA SER A 212 4.86 17.33 -14.03
C SER A 212 6.33 17.18 -13.66
N ASN A 213 6.98 16.16 -14.21
CA ASN A 213 8.44 16.01 -14.14
C ASN A 213 9.17 16.85 -15.22
N ASP A 214 8.42 17.50 -16.10
CA ASP A 214 8.92 18.39 -17.18
C ASP A 214 8.30 19.77 -17.01
N VAL A 215 8.92 20.57 -16.13
CA VAL A 215 8.55 21.97 -15.87
C VAL A 215 9.79 22.84 -16.07
N GLU A 216 9.66 23.89 -16.86
CA GLU A 216 10.74 24.83 -17.16
C GLU A 216 10.31 26.25 -16.75
N ILE A 217 11.15 26.96 -16.01
CA ILE A 217 11.11 28.42 -15.93
C ILE A 217 12.01 28.95 -17.03
N TYR A 218 11.45 29.68 -17.98
CA TYR A 218 12.12 30.36 -19.05
C TYR A 218 12.09 31.86 -18.81
N VAL A 219 13.22 32.53 -18.93
CA VAL A 219 13.35 34.00 -18.82
C VAL A 219 14.05 34.54 -20.03
N LYS A 220 13.50 35.59 -20.61
CA LYS A 220 14.13 36.37 -21.68
C LYS A 220 14.27 37.82 -21.26
N VAL A 221 15.41 38.40 -21.57
CA VAL A 221 15.73 39.80 -21.34
C VAL A 221 16.27 40.44 -22.61
N VAL A 222 15.90 41.69 -22.85
CA VAL A 222 16.39 42.53 -23.93
C VAL A 222 16.83 43.85 -23.33
N ASP A 223 18.01 44.36 -23.69
CA ASP A 223 18.47 45.68 -23.32
C ASP A 223 18.00 46.76 -24.32
N ASN A 224 18.30 48.02 -24.03
CA ASN A 224 17.93 49.13 -24.94
C ASN A 224 18.77 49.18 -26.22
N ALA A 225 19.94 48.54 -26.27
CA ALA A 225 20.74 48.37 -27.48
C ALA A 225 20.21 47.23 -28.37
N GLY A 226 19.38 46.35 -27.84
CA GLY A 226 18.76 45.22 -28.54
C GLY A 226 19.54 43.91 -28.42
N HIS A 227 20.45 43.79 -27.45
CA HIS A 227 21.02 42.49 -27.10
C HIS A 227 19.99 41.66 -26.36
N GLU A 228 19.95 40.36 -26.65
CA GLU A 228 18.99 39.44 -26.08
C GLU A 228 19.72 38.30 -25.36
N THR A 229 19.22 37.93 -24.18
CA THR A 229 19.69 36.76 -23.42
C THR A 229 18.50 35.96 -22.96
N GLU A 230 18.65 34.65 -22.97
CA GLU A 230 17.65 33.68 -22.48
C GLU A 230 18.31 32.78 -21.47
N ALA A 231 17.53 32.38 -20.47
CA ALA A 231 17.94 31.38 -19.48
C ALA A 231 16.78 30.52 -19.06
N THR A 232 17.05 29.26 -18.70
CA THR A 232 16.07 28.30 -18.20
C THR A 232 16.49 27.71 -16.88
N LYS A 233 15.50 27.25 -16.11
CA LYS A 233 15.67 26.40 -14.92
C LYS A 233 14.62 25.32 -14.92
N ASP A 234 15.08 24.06 -14.98
CA ASP A 234 14.21 22.90 -14.93
C ASP A 234 13.78 22.62 -13.50
N LEU A 235 12.52 22.21 -13.35
CA LEU A 235 11.90 21.79 -12.12
C LEU A 235 11.16 20.46 -12.31
N LYS A 236 10.98 19.73 -11.22
CA LYS A 236 10.04 18.59 -11.14
C LYS A 236 9.03 18.89 -10.04
N ILE A 237 7.76 18.79 -10.36
CA ILE A 237 6.67 19.10 -9.40
C ILE A 237 5.71 17.93 -9.36
N ASP A 238 5.48 17.42 -8.15
CA ASP A 238 4.54 16.34 -7.90
C ASP A 238 3.78 16.56 -6.60
N ILE A 239 2.50 16.86 -6.72
CA ILE A 239 1.56 17.03 -5.61
C ILE A 239 0.57 15.87 -5.51
N THR A 240 0.71 14.86 -6.37
CA THR A 240 -0.18 13.71 -6.43
C THR A 240 0.22 12.71 -5.35
N HIS A 241 -0.75 12.27 -4.56
CA HIS A 241 -0.51 11.21 -3.60
C HIS A 241 -0.63 9.85 -4.27
N PRO A 242 0.23 8.87 -3.95
CA PRO A 242 0.06 7.50 -4.41
C PRO A 242 -1.33 6.95 -4.09
N THR A 243 -1.90 6.16 -4.99
CA THR A 243 -3.11 5.40 -4.69
C THR A 243 -2.78 3.93 -4.58
N ILE A 244 -3.38 3.25 -3.58
CA ILE A 244 -3.09 1.86 -3.26
C ILE A 244 -4.35 1.02 -3.48
N ALA A 245 -4.23 -0.03 -4.29
CA ALA A 245 -5.26 -1.05 -4.47
C ALA A 245 -4.70 -2.44 -4.11
N VAL A 246 -5.50 -3.22 -3.38
CA VAL A 246 -5.17 -4.61 -3.03
C VAL A 246 -6.30 -5.51 -3.48
N THR A 247 -5.96 -6.55 -4.21
CA THR A 247 -6.89 -7.60 -4.63
C THR A 247 -6.31 -8.96 -4.27
N TYR A 248 -7.17 -9.94 -4.03
CA TYR A 248 -6.76 -11.29 -3.68
C TYR A 248 -7.24 -12.28 -4.73
N ASP A 249 -6.47 -13.35 -4.94
CA ASP A 249 -6.83 -14.48 -5.81
C ASP A 249 -7.97 -15.31 -5.21
N LEU A 250 -8.00 -15.46 -3.87
CA LEU A 250 -9.07 -16.12 -3.14
C LEU A 250 -9.88 -15.10 -2.34
N ASN A 251 -11.19 -14.99 -2.65
CA ASN A 251 -12.10 -14.00 -2.05
C ASN A 251 -13.34 -14.61 -1.38
N THR A 252 -13.45 -15.93 -1.35
CA THR A 252 -14.55 -16.66 -0.72
C THR A 252 -14.04 -17.46 0.47
N PRO A 253 -13.96 -16.85 1.67
CA PRO A 253 -13.61 -17.58 2.88
C PRO A 253 -14.74 -18.51 3.29
N LEU A 254 -14.41 -19.59 3.98
CA LEU A 254 -15.34 -20.28 4.83
C LEU A 254 -15.42 -19.56 6.19
N ASN A 255 -16.58 -19.56 6.82
CA ASN A 255 -16.79 -18.95 8.14
C ASN A 255 -16.17 -17.53 8.24
N GLU A 256 -16.49 -16.68 7.25
CA GLU A 256 -16.17 -15.25 7.16
C GLU A 256 -14.69 -14.91 6.94
N ARG A 257 -13.71 -15.68 7.46
CA ARG A 257 -12.29 -15.31 7.41
C ARG A 257 -11.30 -16.43 7.12
N TYR A 258 -11.73 -17.70 7.11
CA TYR A 258 -10.84 -18.86 7.01
C TYR A 258 -10.63 -19.32 5.58
N TYR A 259 -9.38 -19.60 5.22
CA TYR A 259 -8.97 -20.10 3.91
C TYR A 259 -8.11 -21.36 4.08
N LYS A 260 -8.45 -22.44 3.39
CA LYS A 260 -7.67 -23.69 3.39
C LYS A 260 -6.57 -23.76 2.35
N ASP A 261 -6.39 -22.73 1.54
CA ASP A 261 -5.39 -22.67 0.48
C ASP A 261 -4.52 -21.42 0.63
N VAL A 262 -3.36 -21.46 -0.02
CA VAL A 262 -2.48 -20.29 -0.15
C VAL A 262 -3.26 -19.13 -0.74
N ARG A 263 -3.15 -17.96 -0.12
CA ARG A 263 -3.80 -16.73 -0.56
C ARG A 263 -2.75 -15.74 -1.02
N THR A 264 -2.95 -15.12 -2.19
CA THR A 264 -2.02 -14.12 -2.73
C THR A 264 -2.72 -12.78 -2.88
N ALA A 265 -2.16 -11.75 -2.26
CA ALA A 265 -2.54 -10.36 -2.50
C ALA A 265 -1.74 -9.82 -3.69
N THR A 266 -2.43 -9.22 -4.66
CA THR A 266 -1.83 -8.37 -5.67
C THR A 266 -1.98 -6.93 -5.22
N VAL A 267 -0.85 -6.29 -4.94
CA VAL A 267 -0.76 -4.88 -4.54
C VAL A 267 -0.41 -4.05 -5.77
N VAL A 268 -1.23 -3.04 -6.05
CA VAL A 268 -0.99 -2.07 -7.12
C VAL A 268 -0.91 -0.69 -6.50
N VAL A 269 0.23 -0.04 -6.70
CA VAL A 269 0.42 1.39 -6.38
C VAL A 269 0.37 2.15 -7.69
N THR A 270 -0.51 3.15 -7.79
CA THR A 270 -0.57 4.05 -8.93
C THR A 270 0.09 5.35 -8.54
N GLU A 271 1.20 5.66 -9.20
CA GLU A 271 2.05 6.80 -8.88
C GLU A 271 3.10 7.04 -9.97
N ARG A 272 3.35 8.31 -10.34
CA ARG A 272 4.40 8.69 -11.30
C ARG A 272 5.81 8.53 -10.71
N ASN A 273 6.02 9.07 -9.53
CA ASN A 273 7.32 9.14 -8.85
C ASN A 273 7.41 8.11 -7.71
N PHE A 274 7.05 6.87 -8.01
CA PHE A 274 7.03 5.76 -7.06
C PHE A 274 8.41 5.49 -6.45
N ASP A 275 8.45 5.36 -5.12
CA ASP A 275 9.62 4.90 -4.38
C ASP A 275 9.35 3.51 -3.78
N GLU A 276 9.91 2.47 -4.42
CA GLU A 276 9.83 1.09 -3.94
C GLU A 276 10.39 0.95 -2.51
N SER A 277 11.45 1.69 -2.20
CA SER A 277 12.13 1.62 -0.91
C SER A 277 11.33 2.23 0.24
N ALA A 278 10.34 3.06 -0.08
CA ALA A 278 9.45 3.71 0.89
C ALA A 278 8.19 2.89 1.21
N VAL A 279 7.93 1.79 0.48
CA VAL A 279 6.80 0.92 0.77
C VAL A 279 7.04 0.16 2.08
N ARG A 280 6.08 0.24 2.99
CA ARG A 280 6.10 -0.45 4.29
C ARG A 280 4.88 -1.35 4.38
N PHE A 281 5.12 -2.65 4.32
CA PHE A 281 4.11 -3.66 4.63
C PHE A 281 4.05 -3.87 6.14
N ASN A 282 2.86 -3.69 6.73
CA ASN A 282 2.60 -4.00 8.12
C ASN A 282 1.81 -5.32 8.16
N ILE A 283 2.52 -6.41 8.41
CA ILE A 283 1.96 -7.76 8.39
C ILE A 283 2.23 -8.42 9.73
N THR A 284 1.19 -8.97 10.35
CA THR A 284 1.33 -9.86 11.50
C THR A 284 0.90 -11.27 11.12
N ASN A 285 1.50 -12.27 11.77
CA ASN A 285 1.07 -13.65 11.75
C ASN A 285 1.24 -14.23 13.16
N THR A 286 0.27 -14.97 13.64
CA THR A 286 0.31 -15.57 15.00
C THR A 286 1.45 -16.54 15.21
N ASP A 287 1.90 -17.25 14.18
CA ASP A 287 3.05 -18.15 14.24
C ASP A 287 4.41 -17.45 13.96
N GLY A 288 4.40 -16.16 13.60
CA GLY A 288 5.58 -15.36 13.31
C GLY A 288 6.15 -15.52 11.90
N THR A 289 5.65 -16.43 11.07
CA THR A 289 6.11 -16.64 9.71
C THR A 289 5.66 -15.49 8.81
N GLN A 290 6.61 -14.84 8.13
CA GLN A 290 6.30 -13.75 7.21
C GLN A 290 5.95 -14.27 5.81
N PRO A 291 4.97 -13.66 5.11
CA PRO A 291 4.65 -14.03 3.75
C PRO A 291 5.77 -13.66 2.78
N ALA A 292 5.82 -14.34 1.65
CA ALA A 292 6.74 -14.03 0.58
C ALA A 292 6.24 -12.79 -0.21
N ILE A 293 7.12 -11.80 -0.40
CA ILE A 293 6.86 -10.59 -1.18
C ILE A 293 7.70 -10.67 -2.46
N SER A 294 7.05 -10.53 -3.62
CA SER A 294 7.75 -10.48 -4.92
C SER A 294 8.46 -9.13 -5.10
N GLY A 295 9.38 -9.06 -6.07
CA GLY A 295 9.84 -7.77 -6.60
C GLY A 295 8.71 -7.00 -7.29
N TRP A 296 8.92 -5.69 -7.45
CA TRP A 296 7.99 -4.81 -8.14
C TRP A 296 8.13 -4.90 -9.67
N THR A 297 7.03 -4.81 -10.36
CA THR A 297 6.95 -4.63 -11.81
C THR A 297 6.29 -3.29 -12.10
N HIS A 298 6.78 -2.58 -13.12
CA HIS A 298 6.38 -1.23 -13.43
C HIS A 298 5.76 -1.16 -14.82
N SER A 299 4.72 -0.33 -14.98
CA SER A 299 4.14 -0.02 -16.28
C SER A 299 5.13 0.79 -17.14
N ALA A 300 4.94 0.78 -18.46
CA ALA A 300 5.83 1.47 -19.41
C ALA A 300 5.83 3.01 -19.25
N ASN A 301 4.81 3.59 -18.61
CA ASN A 301 4.69 5.02 -18.33
C ASN A 301 5.19 5.40 -16.91
N ALA A 302 5.91 4.51 -16.23
CA ALA A 302 6.54 4.81 -14.94
C ALA A 302 7.51 6.00 -15.06
N GLY A 303 7.44 6.96 -14.14
CA GLY A 303 8.22 8.20 -14.17
C GLY A 303 7.70 9.28 -15.12
N VAL A 304 6.62 9.01 -15.87
CA VAL A 304 6.07 9.92 -16.89
C VAL A 304 4.65 10.37 -16.54
N SER A 305 3.79 9.45 -16.13
CA SER A 305 2.35 9.71 -15.97
C SER A 305 1.86 9.38 -14.55
N ASP A 306 0.91 10.18 -14.02
CA ASP A 306 0.29 9.96 -12.72
C ASP A 306 -0.53 8.66 -12.65
N ASP A 307 -0.89 8.06 -13.79
CA ASP A 307 -1.55 6.76 -13.89
C ASP A 307 -0.59 5.57 -14.04
N ALA A 308 0.71 5.80 -13.87
CA ALA A 308 1.70 4.73 -13.87
C ALA A 308 1.45 3.75 -12.74
N THR A 309 1.48 2.45 -13.04
CA THR A 309 1.20 1.40 -12.07
C THR A 309 2.44 0.59 -11.73
N HIS A 310 2.55 0.27 -10.44
CA HIS A 310 3.62 -0.54 -9.86
C HIS A 310 2.97 -1.69 -9.11
N THR A 311 3.35 -2.92 -9.45
CA THR A 311 2.66 -4.11 -8.95
C THR A 311 3.63 -5.05 -8.26
N CYS A 312 3.26 -5.55 -7.09
CA CYS A 312 3.92 -6.68 -6.43
C CYS A 312 2.89 -7.68 -5.90
N GLN A 313 3.35 -8.87 -5.55
CA GLN A 313 2.53 -9.92 -4.95
C GLN A 313 3.03 -10.24 -3.55
N VAL A 314 2.07 -10.46 -2.64
CA VAL A 314 2.31 -10.92 -1.26
C VAL A 314 1.61 -12.26 -1.10
N THR A 315 2.38 -13.34 -0.91
CA THR A 315 1.87 -14.71 -0.85
C THR A 315 1.86 -15.20 0.59
N PHE A 316 0.66 -15.45 1.13
CA PHE A 316 0.40 -15.99 2.46
C PHE A 316 0.28 -17.51 2.34
N ALA A 317 1.36 -18.23 2.67
CA ALA A 317 1.46 -19.67 2.47
C ALA A 317 1.54 -20.47 3.78
N ALA A 318 1.95 -19.86 4.88
CA ALA A 318 1.96 -20.49 6.18
C ALA A 318 0.60 -20.38 6.85
N ASP A 319 0.28 -21.36 7.70
CA ASP A 319 -0.92 -21.30 8.53
C ASP A 319 -0.77 -20.21 9.59
N GLY A 320 -1.87 -19.61 10.00
CA GLY A 320 -1.93 -18.58 11.04
C GLY A 320 -2.94 -17.48 10.80
N ASP A 321 -3.15 -16.66 11.82
CA ASP A 321 -3.99 -15.47 11.76
C ASP A 321 -3.18 -14.30 11.26
N TYR A 322 -3.59 -13.72 10.14
CA TYR A 322 -2.92 -12.61 9.48
C TYR A 322 -3.67 -11.30 9.67
N THR A 323 -2.92 -10.24 9.90
CA THR A 323 -3.36 -8.89 9.56
C THR A 323 -2.46 -8.33 8.46
N PHE A 324 -3.03 -7.59 7.52
CA PHE A 324 -2.32 -7.01 6.39
C PHE A 324 -2.75 -5.57 6.15
N THR A 325 -1.78 -4.67 6.14
CA THR A 325 -1.93 -3.29 5.66
C THR A 325 -0.59 -2.79 5.13
N LEU A 326 -0.59 -1.65 4.42
CA LEU A 326 0.63 -1.03 3.92
C LEU A 326 0.50 0.48 3.83
N GLU A 327 1.65 1.13 3.83
CA GLU A 327 1.82 2.56 3.58
C GLU A 327 2.98 2.79 2.61
N THR A 328 2.96 3.90 1.91
CA THR A 328 4.01 4.32 0.99
C THR A 328 4.15 5.82 0.95
N THR A 329 5.31 6.29 0.50
CA THR A 329 5.59 7.70 0.24
C THR A 329 6.31 7.77 -1.10
N ASP A 330 5.92 8.68 -1.99
CA ASP A 330 6.60 8.87 -3.26
C ASP A 330 7.94 9.63 -3.11
N LEU A 331 8.64 9.82 -4.22
CA LEU A 331 9.90 10.56 -4.26
C LEU A 331 9.74 12.07 -4.00
N ALA A 332 8.53 12.64 -4.08
CA ALA A 332 8.24 14.02 -3.73
C ALA A 332 7.88 14.20 -2.25
N GLY A 333 7.66 13.11 -1.53
CA GLY A 333 7.28 13.10 -0.12
C GLY A 333 5.77 13.10 0.14
N ASN A 334 4.93 12.80 -0.87
CA ASN A 334 3.50 12.63 -0.66
C ASN A 334 3.23 11.22 -0.14
N ALA A 335 2.64 11.12 1.04
CA ALA A 335 2.40 9.86 1.72
C ALA A 335 0.98 9.33 1.49
N SER A 336 0.83 8.02 1.44
CA SER A 336 -0.45 7.33 1.33
C SER A 336 -0.46 6.05 2.15
N SER A 337 -1.64 5.60 2.56
CA SER A 337 -1.81 4.34 3.25
C SER A 337 -3.00 3.57 2.68
N TYR A 338 -2.91 2.25 2.73
CA TYR A 338 -4.05 1.39 2.45
C TYR A 338 -5.11 1.60 3.54
N ASN A 339 -6.33 1.92 3.15
CA ASN A 339 -7.35 2.50 4.01
C ASN A 339 -8.08 1.50 4.92
N ARG A 340 -7.66 0.24 4.92
CA ARG A 340 -8.20 -0.82 5.77
C ARG A 340 -7.10 -1.76 6.24
N VAL A 341 -7.42 -2.55 7.26
CA VAL A 341 -6.64 -3.71 7.69
C VAL A 341 -7.39 -4.94 7.22
N ASP A 342 -6.76 -5.77 6.39
CA ASP A 342 -7.31 -7.06 6.02
C ASP A 342 -6.97 -8.06 7.14
N ASP A 343 -7.97 -8.78 7.62
CA ASP A 343 -7.90 -9.74 8.71
C ASP A 343 -8.45 -11.08 8.21
N PHE A 344 -7.62 -12.14 8.24
CA PHE A 344 -7.99 -13.47 7.75
C PHE A 344 -7.07 -14.55 8.33
N THR A 345 -7.53 -15.79 8.23
CA THR A 345 -6.78 -16.97 8.68
C THR A 345 -6.47 -17.86 7.48
N ILE A 346 -5.23 -18.29 7.38
CA ILE A 346 -4.83 -19.42 6.53
C ILE A 346 -4.72 -20.62 7.43
N ASP A 347 -5.43 -21.70 7.11
CA ASP A 347 -5.38 -22.94 7.82
C ASP A 347 -5.50 -24.11 6.83
N ARG A 348 -4.39 -24.76 6.60
CA ARG A 348 -4.22 -25.88 5.67
C ARG A 348 -3.97 -27.19 6.40
N THR A 349 -3.91 -27.12 7.72
CA THR A 349 -3.65 -28.26 8.58
C THR A 349 -4.93 -29.09 8.71
N VAL A 350 -4.84 -30.37 8.38
CA VAL A 350 -5.95 -31.29 8.52
C VAL A 350 -6.07 -31.72 9.99
N PRO A 351 -7.24 -31.56 10.63
CA PRO A 351 -7.44 -31.99 12.00
C PRO A 351 -7.29 -33.50 12.16
N THR A 352 -6.91 -33.95 13.35
CA THR A 352 -6.86 -35.37 13.68
C THR A 352 -7.86 -35.72 14.75
N ILE A 353 -8.50 -36.89 14.61
CA ILE A 353 -9.42 -37.44 15.59
C ILE A 353 -8.83 -38.73 16.16
N GLN A 354 -8.87 -38.86 17.49
CA GLN A 354 -8.55 -40.09 18.21
C GLN A 354 -9.65 -40.40 19.21
N VAL A 355 -10.04 -41.68 19.31
CA VAL A 355 -10.99 -42.15 20.30
C VAL A 355 -10.30 -43.20 21.17
N SER A 356 -10.44 -43.08 22.46
CA SER A 356 -9.97 -44.05 23.43
C SER A 356 -11.07 -44.41 24.41
N TYR A 357 -11.04 -45.63 24.93
CA TYR A 357 -12.03 -46.11 25.89
C TYR A 357 -11.37 -46.44 27.23
N ASP A 358 -12.06 -46.13 28.31
CA ASP A 358 -11.66 -46.47 29.70
C ASP A 358 -11.77 -47.96 29.98
N ASN A 359 -12.78 -48.62 29.38
CA ASN A 359 -13.04 -50.06 29.55
C ASN A 359 -12.83 -50.80 28.21
N ASN A 360 -11.77 -51.60 28.15
CA ASN A 360 -11.44 -52.47 27.02
C ASN A 360 -11.47 -53.96 27.36
N SER A 361 -11.93 -54.32 28.57
CA SER A 361 -11.99 -55.69 29.07
C SER A 361 -13.35 -56.33 28.74
N ALA A 362 -13.50 -56.78 27.49
CA ALA A 362 -14.67 -57.52 27.05
C ALA A 362 -14.54 -59.00 27.42
N ALA A 363 -15.55 -59.61 28.00
CA ALA A 363 -15.60 -61.06 28.24
C ALA A 363 -15.71 -61.84 26.90
N THR A 364 -16.56 -61.35 26.01
CA THR A 364 -16.63 -61.73 24.61
C THR A 364 -16.37 -60.50 23.76
N PRO A 365 -15.64 -60.56 22.66
CA PRO A 365 -15.33 -59.39 21.81
C PRO A 365 -16.59 -58.57 21.54
N GLY A 366 -16.53 -57.26 21.95
CA GLY A 366 -17.61 -56.30 21.74
C GLY A 366 -18.68 -56.27 22.82
N TYR A 367 -18.62 -57.13 23.89
CA TYR A 367 -19.59 -57.16 24.98
C TYR A 367 -18.94 -56.76 26.32
N PHE A 368 -19.54 -55.84 27.04
CA PHE A 368 -19.00 -55.27 28.28
C PHE A 368 -20.05 -55.30 29.41
N ASN A 369 -19.68 -55.76 30.57
CA ASN A 369 -20.55 -55.82 31.76
C ASN A 369 -20.44 -54.63 32.71
N ALA A 370 -19.83 -53.54 32.23
CA ALA A 370 -19.69 -52.29 32.95
C ALA A 370 -19.87 -51.11 32.00
N ASN A 371 -20.11 -49.94 32.57
CA ASN A 371 -20.11 -48.70 31.77
C ASN A 371 -18.83 -48.60 30.95
N ARG A 372 -18.96 -48.04 29.75
CA ARG A 372 -17.86 -47.78 28.85
C ARG A 372 -17.84 -46.29 28.49
N THR A 373 -16.72 -45.60 28.69
CA THR A 373 -16.60 -44.19 28.38
C THR A 373 -15.62 -44.01 27.21
N ALA A 374 -16.08 -43.42 26.11
CA ALA A 374 -15.22 -42.95 25.03
C ALA A 374 -14.75 -41.54 25.34
N THR A 375 -13.45 -41.31 25.19
CA THR A 375 -12.85 -39.99 25.15
C THR A 375 -12.45 -39.70 23.72
N VAL A 376 -13.08 -38.70 23.13
CA VAL A 376 -12.74 -38.14 21.80
C VAL A 376 -11.69 -37.06 22.00
N THR A 377 -10.59 -37.14 21.27
CA THR A 377 -9.54 -36.13 21.23
C THR A 377 -9.43 -35.61 19.81
N VAL A 378 -9.64 -34.31 19.64
CA VAL A 378 -9.40 -33.59 18.38
C VAL A 378 -8.15 -32.72 18.56
N ASN A 379 -7.21 -32.84 17.64
CA ASN A 379 -6.05 -31.95 17.63
C ASN A 379 -6.24 -31.00 16.45
N GLU A 380 -6.49 -29.71 16.76
CA GLU A 380 -6.83 -28.66 15.81
C GLU A 380 -6.68 -27.28 16.46
N HIS A 381 -5.98 -26.35 15.75
CA HIS A 381 -5.78 -24.99 16.26
C HIS A 381 -7.07 -24.15 16.18
N ASN A 382 -7.77 -24.23 15.05
CA ASN A 382 -8.99 -23.46 14.78
C ASN A 382 -10.25 -24.28 15.09
N PHE A 383 -10.25 -24.91 16.28
CA PHE A 383 -11.31 -25.81 16.69
C PHE A 383 -12.65 -25.12 16.93
N ASN A 384 -13.71 -25.70 16.38
CA ASN A 384 -15.08 -25.33 16.66
C ASN A 384 -15.88 -26.56 17.12
N ALA A 385 -16.25 -26.59 18.40
CA ALA A 385 -17.02 -27.67 18.97
C ALA A 385 -18.37 -27.95 18.27
N ALA A 386 -18.95 -26.93 17.64
CA ALA A 386 -20.23 -27.06 16.94
C ALA A 386 -20.12 -27.84 15.61
N GLU A 387 -18.93 -27.95 15.06
CA GLU A 387 -18.64 -28.66 13.80
C GLU A 387 -18.32 -30.16 14.05
N VAL A 388 -18.22 -30.59 15.31
CA VAL A 388 -18.03 -32.01 15.64
C VAL A 388 -19.36 -32.73 15.50
N ASN A 389 -19.42 -33.67 14.55
CA ASN A 389 -20.60 -34.51 14.32
C ASN A 389 -20.38 -35.89 14.91
N ALA A 390 -20.83 -36.09 16.16
CA ALA A 390 -20.81 -37.38 16.80
C ALA A 390 -22.14 -38.12 16.55
N GLN A 391 -22.07 -39.21 15.80
CA GLN A 391 -23.22 -40.05 15.47
C GLN A 391 -23.27 -41.25 16.42
N ILE A 392 -24.20 -41.25 17.37
CA ILE A 392 -24.37 -42.27 18.36
C ILE A 392 -25.76 -42.89 18.24
N THR A 393 -25.82 -44.19 18.09
CA THR A 393 -27.08 -44.94 18.19
C THR A 393 -27.07 -45.85 19.39
N ALA A 394 -28.24 -46.10 19.98
CA ALA A 394 -28.48 -47.08 21.03
C ALA A 394 -29.72 -47.88 20.67
N ALA A 395 -29.59 -49.20 20.60
CA ALA A 395 -30.69 -50.10 20.30
C ALA A 395 -30.76 -51.19 21.38
N LEU A 396 -31.90 -51.33 22.02
CA LEU A 396 -32.22 -52.48 22.88
C LEU A 396 -33.25 -53.37 22.18
N GLN A 397 -33.11 -54.68 22.32
CA GLN A 397 -34.15 -55.59 21.89
C GLN A 397 -35.41 -55.40 22.79
N GLY A 398 -36.32 -54.53 22.30
CA GLY A 398 -37.66 -54.37 22.91
C GLY A 398 -37.99 -53.07 23.63
N SER A 399 -37.07 -52.17 23.86
CA SER A 399 -37.35 -50.81 24.37
C SER A 399 -36.35 -49.80 23.89
N GLY A 400 -36.80 -48.59 23.50
CA GLY A 400 -35.91 -47.52 23.04
C GLY A 400 -35.12 -46.94 24.21
N VAL A 401 -33.81 -47.12 24.19
CA VAL A 401 -32.86 -46.42 25.05
C VAL A 401 -32.44 -45.14 24.31
N ALA A 402 -32.42 -44.02 25.02
CA ALA A 402 -31.90 -42.79 24.45
C ALA A 402 -30.38 -42.90 24.26
N ALA A 403 -29.88 -42.59 23.07
CA ALA A 403 -28.45 -42.51 22.83
C ALA A 403 -27.82 -41.41 23.71
N PRO A 404 -26.69 -41.68 24.38
CA PRO A 404 -25.99 -40.66 25.13
C PRO A 404 -25.42 -39.59 24.18
N GLY A 405 -25.31 -38.36 24.65
CA GLY A 405 -24.64 -37.26 23.91
C GLY A 405 -23.19 -37.12 24.34
N LEU A 406 -22.38 -36.56 23.45
CA LEU A 406 -21.02 -36.11 23.76
C LEU A 406 -21.09 -34.99 24.81
N GLY A 407 -20.23 -35.04 25.82
CA GLY A 407 -20.14 -34.03 26.87
C GLY A 407 -19.50 -32.72 26.38
N GLY A 408 -19.34 -31.77 27.30
CA GLY A 408 -18.65 -30.51 27.01
C GLY A 408 -17.17 -30.72 26.68
N TRP A 409 -16.64 -29.88 25.82
CA TRP A 409 -15.24 -29.90 25.41
C TRP A 409 -14.32 -29.21 26.43
N SER A 410 -13.15 -29.78 26.66
CA SER A 410 -12.03 -29.20 27.40
C SER A 410 -10.88 -28.96 26.43
N THR A 411 -10.25 -27.77 26.52
CA THR A 411 -9.20 -27.34 25.61
C THR A 411 -7.89 -27.15 26.36
N ASN A 412 -6.81 -27.65 25.78
CA ASN A 412 -5.45 -27.41 26.24
C ASN A 412 -4.55 -27.19 24.99
N GLY A 413 -4.33 -25.91 24.62
CA GLY A 413 -3.72 -25.56 23.34
C GLY A 413 -4.57 -26.08 22.18
N ASP A 414 -3.96 -26.78 21.23
CA ASP A 414 -4.64 -27.35 20.06
C ASP A 414 -5.30 -28.70 20.34
N VAL A 415 -5.22 -29.19 21.57
CA VAL A 415 -5.81 -30.46 21.97
C VAL A 415 -7.16 -30.22 22.66
N HIS A 416 -8.23 -30.78 22.08
CA HIS A 416 -9.59 -30.64 22.52
C HIS A 416 -10.14 -32.01 22.85
N THR A 417 -10.73 -32.20 24.06
CA THR A 417 -11.25 -33.48 24.51
C THR A 417 -12.70 -33.37 24.98
N ALA A 418 -13.49 -34.35 24.61
CA ALA A 418 -14.83 -34.54 25.14
C ALA A 418 -15.06 -36.02 25.40
N SER A 419 -15.98 -36.36 26.30
CA SER A 419 -16.28 -37.75 26.65
C SER A 419 -17.76 -38.06 26.53
N VAL A 420 -18.06 -39.31 26.21
CA VAL A 420 -19.41 -39.87 26.23
C VAL A 420 -19.39 -41.19 27.00
N THR A 421 -20.31 -41.34 27.93
CA THR A 421 -20.45 -42.57 28.74
C THR A 421 -21.67 -43.37 28.30
N PHE A 422 -21.43 -44.60 27.89
CA PHE A 422 -22.41 -45.59 27.52
C PHE A 422 -22.77 -46.38 28.78
N SER A 423 -23.89 -46.02 29.44
CA SER A 423 -24.26 -46.55 30.76
C SER A 423 -25.52 -47.38 30.77
N ALA A 424 -26.36 -47.29 29.77
CA ALA A 424 -27.54 -48.15 29.66
C ALA A 424 -27.19 -49.48 28.97
N ASP A 425 -27.93 -50.54 29.28
CA ASP A 425 -27.78 -51.79 28.57
C ASP A 425 -28.37 -51.66 27.18
N ALA A 426 -27.50 -51.74 26.15
CA ALA A 426 -27.86 -51.55 24.75
C ALA A 426 -26.75 -51.95 23.78
N ASP A 427 -27.13 -52.18 22.52
CA ASP A 427 -26.23 -52.24 21.39
C ASP A 427 -25.93 -50.83 20.90
N TYR A 428 -24.66 -50.45 20.89
CA TYR A 428 -24.23 -49.13 20.52
C TYR A 428 -23.48 -49.13 19.17
N THR A 429 -23.69 -48.06 18.41
CA THR A 429 -22.74 -47.62 17.39
C THR A 429 -22.22 -46.24 17.76
N PHE A 430 -20.94 -46.00 17.53
CA PHE A 430 -20.30 -44.74 17.79
C PHE A 430 -19.43 -44.38 16.61
N ASP A 431 -19.68 -43.18 16.05
CA ASP A 431 -18.96 -42.60 14.95
C ASP A 431 -18.75 -41.11 15.21
N VAL A 432 -17.67 -40.53 14.69
CA VAL A 432 -17.36 -39.11 14.86
C VAL A 432 -16.64 -38.53 13.64
N ASP A 433 -17.22 -37.47 13.10
CA ASP A 433 -16.66 -36.68 12.00
C ASP A 433 -16.35 -35.27 12.50
N TYR A 434 -15.33 -34.68 11.94
CA TYR A 434 -15.00 -33.29 12.20
C TYR A 434 -14.45 -32.63 10.94
N THR A 435 -14.90 -31.40 10.68
CA THR A 435 -14.36 -30.50 9.68
C THR A 435 -14.08 -29.16 10.36
N ASP A 436 -12.87 -28.61 10.20
CA ASP A 436 -12.48 -27.36 10.83
C ASP A 436 -13.16 -26.13 10.21
N LEU A 437 -12.84 -24.95 10.72
CA LEU A 437 -13.41 -23.69 10.23
C LEU A 437 -12.94 -23.32 8.82
N ALA A 438 -11.80 -23.82 8.37
CA ALA A 438 -11.26 -23.61 7.03
C ALA A 438 -11.79 -24.63 6.00
N GLY A 439 -12.46 -25.69 6.46
CA GLY A 439 -13.04 -26.75 5.63
C GLY A 439 -12.09 -27.91 5.38
N ASN A 440 -11.05 -28.09 6.21
CA ASN A 440 -10.24 -29.30 6.18
C ASN A 440 -10.98 -30.39 6.99
N ALA A 441 -11.29 -31.51 6.35
CA ALA A 441 -11.96 -32.62 7.00
C ALA A 441 -10.92 -33.57 7.62
N ALA A 442 -11.18 -34.00 8.87
CA ALA A 442 -10.41 -35.06 9.50
C ALA A 442 -10.52 -36.36 8.70
N ALA A 443 -9.53 -37.23 8.85
CA ALA A 443 -9.63 -38.58 8.30
C ALA A 443 -10.83 -39.30 8.94
N ASP A 444 -11.53 -40.07 8.10
CA ASP A 444 -12.70 -40.86 8.48
C ASP A 444 -12.39 -41.74 9.68
N TYR A 445 -13.19 -41.61 10.75
CA TYR A 445 -13.12 -42.51 11.90
C TYR A 445 -13.91 -43.79 11.59
N THR A 446 -13.34 -44.95 11.87
CA THR A 446 -14.05 -46.22 11.67
C THR A 446 -15.06 -46.41 12.76
N GLN A 447 -16.34 -46.46 12.41
CA GLN A 447 -17.44 -46.66 13.33
C GLN A 447 -17.23 -47.84 14.26
N ASP A 448 -17.30 -47.63 15.57
CA ASP A 448 -17.29 -48.66 16.59
C ASP A 448 -18.69 -49.28 16.77
N LYS A 449 -18.69 -50.60 17.07
CA LYS A 449 -19.90 -51.35 17.40
C LYS A 449 -19.62 -52.17 18.65
N PHE A 450 -20.46 -52.04 19.69
CA PHE A 450 -20.32 -52.78 20.92
C PHE A 450 -21.63 -52.82 21.70
N THR A 451 -21.71 -53.73 22.66
CA THR A 451 -22.84 -53.90 23.58
C THR A 451 -22.38 -53.62 25.00
N VAL A 452 -23.13 -52.84 25.73
CA VAL A 452 -23.06 -52.77 27.19
C VAL A 452 -24.24 -53.55 27.74
N ASP A 453 -23.97 -54.52 28.60
CA ASP A 453 -24.94 -55.33 29.26
C ASP A 453 -24.48 -55.65 30.71
N LYS A 454 -25.21 -55.17 31.69
CA LYS A 454 -24.91 -55.31 33.13
C LYS A 454 -25.98 -56.10 33.85
N THR A 455 -26.93 -56.61 33.08
CA THR A 455 -28.01 -57.39 33.59
C THR A 455 -27.55 -58.82 33.75
N ASP A 456 -27.66 -59.36 34.95
CA ASP A 456 -27.35 -60.79 35.22
C ASP A 456 -28.40 -61.70 34.56
N PRO A 457 -28.02 -62.86 34.03
CA PRO A 457 -28.96 -63.88 33.56
C PRO A 457 -29.95 -64.32 34.62
N GLU A 458 -31.20 -64.47 34.23
CA GLU A 458 -32.22 -65.03 35.12
C GLU A 458 -32.17 -66.54 35.09
N VAL A 459 -32.28 -67.17 36.30
CA VAL A 459 -32.31 -68.61 36.48
C VAL A 459 -33.48 -68.99 37.35
N GLU A 460 -34.28 -69.97 36.93
CA GLU A 460 -35.43 -70.52 37.65
C GLU A 460 -35.37 -72.04 37.60
N PHE A 461 -35.50 -72.67 38.79
CA PHE A 461 -35.70 -74.08 38.87
C PHE A 461 -37.21 -74.41 38.93
N PHE A 462 -37.61 -75.50 38.29
CA PHE A 462 -39.00 -75.95 38.30
C PHE A 462 -39.09 -77.48 38.44
N ASP A 463 -40.24 -77.98 38.78
CA ASP A 463 -40.52 -79.42 39.12
C ASP A 463 -39.68 -79.94 40.31
N ILE A 464 -39.12 -79.03 41.11
CA ILE A 464 -38.41 -79.31 42.35
C ILE A 464 -38.56 -78.13 43.31
N GLU A 465 -38.64 -78.39 44.62
CA GLU A 465 -38.65 -77.39 45.69
C GLU A 465 -37.41 -77.54 46.56
N ASP A 466 -36.79 -76.43 46.99
CA ASP A 466 -35.63 -76.42 47.87
C ASP A 466 -35.94 -77.22 49.16
N LYS A 467 -35.00 -78.10 49.54
CA LYS A 467 -35.13 -79.02 50.73
C LYS A 467 -36.34 -79.92 50.70
N SER A 468 -36.89 -80.21 49.55
CA SER A 468 -38.00 -81.18 49.42
C SER A 468 -37.51 -82.61 49.62
N ALA A 469 -38.34 -83.44 50.26
CA ALA A 469 -38.09 -84.86 50.37
C ALA A 469 -39.06 -85.61 49.46
N ASN A 470 -38.54 -86.37 48.53
CA ASN A 470 -39.33 -87.05 47.52
C ASN A 470 -39.15 -88.59 47.66
N ASN A 471 -40.20 -89.30 47.53
CA ASN A 471 -40.20 -90.78 47.61
C ASN A 471 -40.44 -91.47 46.27
N GLY A 472 -40.20 -90.74 45.18
CA GLY A 472 -40.38 -91.21 43.82
C GLY A 472 -39.31 -90.61 42.91
N THR A 473 -39.45 -90.84 41.62
CA THR A 473 -38.53 -90.25 40.60
C THR A 473 -38.70 -88.74 40.53
N VAL A 474 -37.61 -87.98 40.62
CA VAL A 474 -37.58 -86.55 40.52
C VAL A 474 -36.93 -86.14 39.17
N ALA A 475 -37.55 -85.22 38.47
CA ALA A 475 -37.05 -84.72 37.21
C ALA A 475 -36.95 -83.18 37.28
N PRO A 476 -35.90 -82.62 37.95
CA PRO A 476 -35.72 -81.20 38.07
C PRO A 476 -35.50 -80.58 36.73
N GLY A 477 -36.07 -79.38 36.55
CA GLY A 477 -35.84 -78.54 35.36
C GLY A 477 -35.21 -77.21 35.72
N VAL A 478 -34.46 -76.64 34.83
CA VAL A 478 -33.89 -75.31 34.92
C VAL A 478 -34.30 -74.51 33.71
N LYS A 479 -34.75 -73.28 33.96
CA LYS A 479 -35.02 -72.31 32.94
C LYS A 479 -34.10 -71.11 33.17
N TYR A 480 -33.48 -70.60 32.14
CA TYR A 480 -32.63 -69.41 32.18
C TYR A 480 -32.97 -68.53 31.02
N SER A 481 -32.76 -67.26 31.19
CA SER A 481 -32.99 -66.26 30.14
C SER A 481 -32.04 -65.07 30.27
N ASP A 482 -31.55 -64.63 29.15
CA ASP A 482 -30.81 -63.43 29.04
C ASP A 482 -30.88 -62.90 27.60
N VAL A 483 -30.79 -61.53 27.38
CA VAL A 483 -30.82 -60.89 26.07
C VAL A 483 -29.53 -61.21 25.27
N ASN A 484 -28.42 -61.26 25.96
CA ASN A 484 -27.12 -61.55 25.40
C ASN A 484 -26.61 -62.92 25.77
N TYR A 485 -27.52 -63.86 25.82
CA TYR A 485 -27.29 -65.25 26.16
C TYR A 485 -26.05 -65.84 25.44
N MET A 486 -25.25 -66.60 26.18
CA MET A 486 -24.08 -67.31 25.67
C MET A 486 -24.27 -68.83 25.96
N GLU A 487 -24.43 -69.57 24.85
CA GLU A 487 -24.66 -71.04 24.95
C GLU A 487 -23.53 -71.74 25.70
N SER A 488 -22.28 -71.38 25.48
CA SER A 488 -21.11 -71.96 26.16
C SER A 488 -20.96 -71.55 27.64
N GLY A 489 -21.74 -70.56 28.09
CA GLY A 489 -21.73 -70.05 29.48
C GLY A 489 -22.68 -70.78 30.45
N VAL A 490 -23.30 -71.89 30.03
CA VAL A 490 -24.23 -72.66 30.87
C VAL A 490 -23.51 -73.85 31.49
N ASP A 491 -23.42 -73.84 32.79
CA ASP A 491 -22.87 -74.96 33.57
C ASP A 491 -23.90 -75.43 34.65
N ILE A 492 -24.40 -76.66 34.52
CA ILE A 492 -25.35 -77.23 35.44
C ILE A 492 -24.74 -78.47 36.01
N THR A 493 -24.59 -78.52 37.32
CA THR A 493 -24.05 -79.67 38.04
C THR A 493 -25.07 -80.19 39.08
N ILE A 494 -25.11 -81.52 39.28
CA ILE A 494 -25.85 -82.12 40.33
C ILE A 494 -24.90 -82.99 41.16
N LYS A 495 -24.82 -82.72 42.44
CA LYS A 495 -23.90 -83.39 43.37
C LYS A 495 -24.62 -83.97 44.56
N GLY A 496 -24.43 -85.27 44.86
CA GLY A 496 -24.92 -85.93 46.04
C GLY A 496 -23.98 -85.76 47.25
N ALA A 497 -24.53 -85.67 48.47
CA ALA A 497 -23.77 -85.45 49.70
C ALA A 497 -23.07 -86.71 50.22
N LYS A 498 -23.60 -87.91 49.98
CA LYS A 498 -23.05 -89.18 50.48
C LYS A 498 -22.41 -90.05 49.42
N HIS A 499 -22.87 -89.91 48.19
CA HIS A 499 -22.41 -90.70 47.08
C HIS A 499 -21.63 -89.76 46.10
N ASP A 500 -20.32 -89.94 46.07
CA ASP A 500 -19.50 -89.29 45.13
C ASP A 500 -19.66 -89.91 43.73
N LYS A 501 -20.90 -89.93 43.28
CA LYS A 501 -21.26 -90.46 41.94
C LYS A 501 -21.14 -89.35 40.94
N THR A 502 -19.95 -89.27 40.37
CA THR A 502 -19.60 -88.39 39.21
C THR A 502 -20.52 -88.60 37.99
N GLU A 503 -21.32 -89.64 38.02
CA GLU A 503 -22.24 -89.93 36.91
C GLU A 503 -23.50 -89.04 36.90
N LEU A 504 -23.78 -88.32 37.97
CA LEU A 504 -24.89 -87.35 38.06
C LEU A 504 -24.41 -85.87 37.96
N SER A 505 -23.15 -85.65 38.01
CA SER A 505 -22.56 -84.35 37.68
C SER A 505 -22.38 -84.25 36.18
N GLY A 506 -23.22 -83.52 35.50
CA GLY A 506 -23.13 -83.27 34.07
C GLY A 506 -22.96 -81.82 33.78
N ASN A 507 -21.79 -81.45 33.32
CA ASN A 507 -21.62 -80.17 32.66
C ASN A 507 -22.39 -80.27 31.35
N ARG A 508 -23.54 -79.64 31.25
CA ARG A 508 -24.30 -79.60 30.00
C ARG A 508 -24.10 -78.23 29.33
N THR A 509 -23.22 -78.23 28.36
CA THR A 509 -23.13 -77.21 27.35
C THR A 509 -24.18 -77.48 26.27
N ASN A 510 -24.80 -76.41 25.71
CA ASN A 510 -25.79 -76.47 24.60
C ASN A 510 -27.26 -76.74 25.04
N ILE A 511 -27.69 -76.13 26.09
CA ILE A 511 -29.14 -76.11 26.45
C ILE A 511 -29.70 -74.80 25.89
N ALA A 512 -30.74 -74.84 25.05
CA ALA A 512 -31.39 -73.66 24.57
C ALA A 512 -32.04 -72.84 25.67
N ASN A 513 -32.03 -71.50 25.57
CA ASN A 513 -32.65 -70.63 26.55
C ASN A 513 -34.13 -71.00 26.78
N GLY A 514 -34.51 -71.27 28.05
CA GLY A 514 -35.86 -71.61 28.43
C GLY A 514 -36.22 -73.12 28.29
N GLU A 515 -35.25 -73.96 27.91
CA GLU A 515 -35.49 -75.43 27.92
C GLU A 515 -35.30 -76.02 29.29
N SER A 516 -36.05 -77.12 29.60
CA SER A 516 -35.94 -77.89 30.82
C SER A 516 -35.03 -79.09 30.64
N ILE A 517 -34.20 -79.34 31.63
CA ILE A 517 -33.42 -80.58 31.73
C ILE A 517 -34.25 -81.63 32.44
N LYS A 518 -34.65 -82.61 31.71
CA LYS A 518 -35.26 -83.79 32.36
C LYS A 518 -34.12 -84.72 32.74
N MET A 519 -33.97 -84.87 34.02
CA MET A 519 -33.06 -85.87 34.58
C MET A 519 -33.87 -87.13 34.89
N GLU A 520 -33.82 -88.09 33.99
CA GLU A 520 -34.70 -89.24 33.97
C GLU A 520 -34.46 -90.29 35.08
N ASP A 521 -33.45 -90.09 35.95
CA ASP A 521 -32.97 -91.23 36.74
C ASP A 521 -32.81 -90.99 38.26
N PHE A 522 -33.52 -90.05 38.84
CA PHE A 522 -33.61 -89.97 40.29
C PHE A 522 -34.74 -90.94 40.77
N LYS A 523 -34.45 -92.30 40.78
CA LYS A 523 -35.34 -93.29 41.30
C LYS A 523 -35.10 -93.50 42.80
N HIS A 524 -36.14 -93.71 43.54
CA HIS A 524 -36.02 -94.12 44.95
C HIS A 524 -35.51 -95.54 45.04
N ASP A 525 -34.27 -95.75 45.47
CA ASP A 525 -33.63 -97.01 45.83
C ASP A 525 -32.50 -96.76 46.85
N GLU A 526 -32.08 -97.84 47.57
CA GLU A 526 -31.07 -97.77 48.62
C GLU A 526 -29.69 -97.26 48.15
N GLU A 527 -29.41 -97.34 46.84
CA GLU A 527 -28.16 -96.94 46.26
C GLU A 527 -28.15 -95.46 45.77
N THR A 528 -29.31 -94.83 45.56
CA THR A 528 -29.47 -93.47 45.05
C THR A 528 -30.12 -92.53 46.07
N ASP A 529 -30.58 -93.03 47.25
CA ASP A 529 -31.13 -92.15 48.30
C ASP A 529 -30.07 -91.25 48.92
N ASP A 530 -30.10 -90.00 48.59
CA ASP A 530 -29.13 -88.99 49.07
C ASP A 530 -29.77 -87.60 49.13
N VAL A 531 -29.01 -86.62 49.61
CA VAL A 531 -29.31 -85.20 49.47
C VAL A 531 -28.51 -84.68 48.25
N TYR A 532 -29.25 -84.30 47.28
CA TYR A 532 -28.66 -83.75 46.05
C TYR A 532 -28.76 -82.24 46.04
N THR A 533 -27.69 -81.57 45.61
CA THR A 533 -27.66 -80.14 45.31
C THR A 533 -27.53 -79.99 43.81
N MET A 534 -28.48 -79.32 43.19
CA MET A 534 -28.38 -78.87 41.79
C MET A 534 -27.93 -77.42 41.73
N THR A 535 -26.79 -77.16 41.12
CA THR A 535 -26.21 -75.81 40.93
C THR A 535 -26.27 -75.49 39.48
N ALA A 536 -26.82 -74.34 39.16
CA ALA A 536 -26.77 -73.72 37.79
C ALA A 536 -25.96 -72.45 37.82
N VAL A 537 -24.89 -72.41 37.04
CA VAL A 537 -24.05 -71.22 36.77
C VAL A 537 -24.30 -70.82 35.35
N ILE A 538 -24.87 -69.64 35.16
CA ILE A 538 -25.19 -69.11 33.84
C ILE A 538 -24.36 -67.81 33.57
N LYS A 539 -23.59 -67.74 32.48
CA LYS A 539 -22.87 -66.56 32.02
C LYS A 539 -23.42 -66.08 30.69
N ASP A 540 -23.61 -64.79 30.58
CA ASP A 540 -23.92 -64.13 29.30
C ASP A 540 -22.65 -63.78 28.46
N LYS A 541 -22.84 -63.18 27.32
CA LYS A 541 -21.72 -62.68 26.44
C LYS A 541 -20.93 -61.58 27.08
N ALA A 542 -21.54 -60.74 27.93
CA ALA A 542 -20.89 -59.67 28.63
C ALA A 542 -20.06 -60.10 29.83
N GLY A 543 -20.34 -61.37 30.32
CA GLY A 543 -19.64 -61.99 31.43
C GLY A 543 -20.36 -61.78 32.75
N ASN A 544 -21.61 -61.29 32.73
CA ASN A 544 -22.46 -61.35 33.99
C ASN A 544 -22.76 -62.78 34.29
N GLU A 545 -22.79 -63.11 35.57
CA GLU A 545 -22.93 -64.49 36.05
C GLU A 545 -23.98 -64.57 37.13
N THR A 546 -24.88 -65.53 36.96
CA THR A 546 -25.81 -65.92 38.00
C THR A 546 -25.55 -67.35 38.42
N GLU A 547 -25.32 -67.56 39.71
CA GLU A 547 -25.23 -68.85 40.36
C GLU A 547 -26.46 -69.07 41.25
N LYS A 548 -27.14 -70.20 41.07
CA LYS A 548 -28.32 -70.55 41.86
C LYS A 548 -28.32 -72.06 42.22
N GLU A 549 -28.73 -72.36 43.44
CA GLU A 549 -28.74 -73.72 43.94
C GLU A 549 -30.14 -74.11 44.42
N VAL A 550 -30.45 -75.41 44.32
CA VAL A 550 -31.65 -76.04 44.90
C VAL A 550 -31.34 -77.43 45.42
#